data_dc5ee62084f8d707578478f50f431d8b
#
_entry.id   dc5ee62084f8d707578478f50f431d8b
#
_cell.length_a   1.000
_cell.length_b   1.000
_cell.length_c   1.000
_cell.angle_alpha   90.00
_cell.angle_beta   90.00
_cell.angle_gamma   90.00
#
_symmetry.space_group_name_H-M   'P 1'
#
loop_
_entity.id
_entity.type
_entity.pdbx_description
1 polymer ?
#
loop_
_entity_poly.entity_id
_entity_poly.type
_entity_poly.pdbx_seq_one_letter_code
_entity_poly.pdbx_strand_id
1 'polypeptide(L)'
;MTIIRRSFLILLLICLGCVAQSAPPDVARKIERQVRSYYNMPPDVKVTVGSIVPSTEWPGYDMVAVNIDGGEGKSKDYQFLLSKDRNTMLRLTKFDLTKDPYTELMSKIDLTGRPTRGAKSAKVVVVNFDDFECPYCSRMHQTLFPELLKEYGDRVEFVYKDYPLAEIHPWAIHAAVDANCLAAQNPDAYWDFADYIHANKREVDGEATPGARLQALDKITMLQGQKHNEDAAKLQACVKAQDETAVRASMRQGDDIGVNATPTLFINGQKIDGLVSIQELRATLDSALKDAGQPVPTRTASSSLPASK
;
A
#
# COMPACT_ATOMS: atom_id res chain seq x y z
N MET A 1 31.71 83.00 14.50
CA MET A 1 31.86 81.55 14.93
C MET A 1 30.47 81.03 15.25
N THR A 2 29.88 80.38 14.22
CA THR A 2 28.44 79.98 14.29
C THR A 2 28.41 78.48 14.41
N ILE A 3 27.91 77.93 15.53
CA ILE A 3 27.78 76.49 15.83
C ILE A 3 26.40 76.04 15.32
N ILE A 4 26.46 75.18 14.28
CA ILE A 4 25.29 74.53 13.72
C ILE A 4 25.02 73.27 14.53
N ARG A 5 23.92 73.24 15.28
CA ARG A 5 23.37 72.06 16.00
C ARG A 5 22.63 71.16 15.00
N ARG A 6 23.22 70.02 14.62
CA ARG A 6 22.54 68.99 13.87
C ARG A 6 21.69 68.13 14.82
N SER A 7 20.38 68.29 14.76
CA SER A 7 19.43 67.37 15.42
C SER A 7 19.36 66.08 14.62
N PHE A 8 19.81 64.96 15.20
CA PHE A 8 19.63 63.62 14.66
C PHE A 8 18.23 63.14 15.05
N LEU A 9 17.32 63.07 14.07
CA LEU A 9 16.00 62.44 14.22
C LEU A 9 16.18 60.93 14.07
N ILE A 10 16.17 60.18 15.18
CA ILE A 10 16.16 58.72 15.16
C ILE A 10 14.74 58.29 14.81
N LEU A 11 14.57 57.82 13.56
CA LEU A 11 13.33 57.20 13.09
C LEU A 11 13.29 55.79 13.65
N LEU A 12 12.50 55.58 14.70
CA LEU A 12 12.27 54.24 15.29
C LEU A 12 11.35 53.47 14.32
N LEU A 13 11.93 52.63 13.46
CA LEU A 13 11.19 51.63 12.68
C LEU A 13 10.65 50.58 13.64
N ILE A 14 9.40 50.71 14.03
CA ILE A 14 8.64 49.67 14.72
C ILE A 14 8.36 48.59 13.66
N CYS A 15 9.23 47.58 13.59
CA CYS A 15 8.88 46.35 12.90
C CYS A 15 7.70 45.72 13.66
N LEU A 16 6.49 45.82 13.10
CA LEU A 16 5.39 44.93 13.49
C LEU A 16 5.74 43.49 13.10
N GLY A 17 6.58 42.89 13.91
CA GLY A 17 6.80 41.43 13.84
C GLY A 17 5.50 40.75 14.24
N CYS A 18 4.97 39.89 13.39
CA CYS A 18 3.90 38.97 13.77
C CYS A 18 4.38 38.14 14.97
N VAL A 19 4.01 38.54 16.17
CA VAL A 19 4.30 37.79 17.39
C VAL A 19 3.42 36.55 17.38
N ALA A 20 4.02 35.39 17.21
CA ALA A 20 3.34 34.09 17.41
C ALA A 20 2.82 34.07 18.86
N GLN A 21 1.53 34.10 19.04
CA GLN A 21 0.90 34.11 20.35
C GLN A 21 0.50 32.68 20.73
N SER A 22 0.90 32.23 21.91
CA SER A 22 0.45 30.92 22.42
C SER A 22 -1.07 30.87 22.44
N ALA A 23 -1.64 29.69 22.13
CA ALA A 23 -3.09 29.52 22.17
C ALA A 23 -3.63 29.83 23.59
N PRO A 24 -4.71 30.63 23.74
CA PRO A 24 -5.38 30.80 25.02
C PRO A 24 -5.77 29.41 25.60
N PRO A 25 -5.64 29.20 26.93
CA PRO A 25 -5.84 27.86 27.52
C PRO A 25 -7.22 27.25 27.26
N ASP A 26 -8.27 28.05 27.19
CA ASP A 26 -9.63 27.59 26.88
C ASP A 26 -9.75 27.15 25.41
N VAL A 27 -9.13 27.88 24.48
CA VAL A 27 -9.08 27.54 23.05
C VAL A 27 -8.22 26.30 22.83
N ALA A 28 -7.04 26.22 23.45
CA ALA A 28 -6.16 25.06 23.38
C ALA A 28 -6.87 23.77 23.84
N ARG A 29 -7.62 23.85 24.94
CA ARG A 29 -8.40 22.72 25.45
C ARG A 29 -9.52 22.30 24.49
N LYS A 30 -10.22 23.25 23.85
CA LYS A 30 -11.23 22.94 22.84
C LYS A 30 -10.61 22.23 21.64
N ILE A 31 -9.50 22.72 21.14
CA ILE A 31 -8.74 22.13 20.00
C ILE A 31 -8.29 20.71 20.38
N GLU A 32 -7.65 20.54 21.54
CA GLU A 32 -7.20 19.22 22.01
C GLU A 32 -8.35 18.22 22.07
N ARG A 33 -9.49 18.58 22.65
CA ARG A 33 -10.66 17.69 22.74
C ARG A 33 -11.19 17.28 21.38
N GLN A 34 -11.27 18.21 20.41
CA GLN A 34 -11.70 17.90 19.04
C GLN A 34 -10.71 16.96 18.33
N VAL A 35 -9.43 17.23 18.47
CA VAL A 35 -8.38 16.39 17.88
C VAL A 35 -8.40 14.97 18.47
N ARG A 36 -8.50 14.84 19.80
CA ARG A 36 -8.60 13.53 20.47
C ARG A 36 -9.84 12.76 20.01
N SER A 37 -10.99 13.44 19.92
CA SER A 37 -12.24 12.82 19.48
C SER A 37 -12.17 12.36 18.03
N TYR A 38 -11.66 13.22 17.14
CA TYR A 38 -11.59 12.92 15.70
C TYR A 38 -10.68 11.74 15.37
N TYR A 39 -9.55 11.63 16.10
CA TYR A 39 -8.57 10.56 15.88
C TYR A 39 -8.73 9.36 16.84
N ASN A 40 -9.79 9.36 17.65
CA ASN A 40 -10.04 8.31 18.67
C ASN A 40 -8.82 8.01 19.55
N MET A 41 -8.16 9.09 20.06
CA MET A 41 -6.90 8.98 20.78
C MET A 41 -7.09 8.56 22.23
N PRO A 42 -6.32 7.58 22.72
CA PRO A 42 -6.30 7.22 24.13
C PRO A 42 -5.65 8.32 24.98
N PRO A 43 -5.91 8.33 26.31
CA PRO A 43 -5.47 9.39 27.21
C PRO A 43 -3.95 9.58 27.32
N ASP A 44 -3.18 8.50 27.12
CA ASP A 44 -1.73 8.46 27.21
C ASP A 44 -1.01 9.13 26.03
N VAL A 45 -1.68 9.31 24.89
CA VAL A 45 -1.14 10.06 23.75
C VAL A 45 -1.08 11.56 24.11
N LYS A 46 0.10 12.16 24.00
CA LYS A 46 0.30 13.57 24.27
C LYS A 46 -0.13 14.41 23.06
N VAL A 47 -1.05 15.37 23.28
CA VAL A 47 -1.48 16.33 22.29
C VAL A 47 -1.08 17.74 22.75
N THR A 48 -0.27 18.42 21.96
CA THR A 48 0.22 19.76 22.26
C THR A 48 -0.27 20.76 21.22
N VAL A 49 -1.00 21.78 21.67
CA VAL A 49 -1.47 22.86 20.79
C VAL A 49 -0.43 23.99 20.77
N GLY A 50 0.08 24.27 19.59
CA GLY A 50 1.10 25.29 19.37
C GLY A 50 0.55 26.71 19.32
N SER A 51 1.37 27.64 18.84
CA SER A 51 1.00 29.04 18.68
C SER A 51 -0.03 29.23 17.59
N ILE A 52 -0.90 30.22 17.79
CA ILE A 52 -1.87 30.67 16.79
C ILE A 52 -1.23 31.83 16.02
N VAL A 53 -1.12 31.71 14.71
CA VAL A 53 -0.54 32.72 13.84
C VAL A 53 -1.53 33.09 12.72
N PRO A 54 -1.63 34.35 12.32
CA PRO A 54 -2.50 34.76 11.21
C PRO A 54 -2.13 33.97 9.94
N SER A 55 -3.13 33.44 9.25
CA SER A 55 -2.92 32.81 7.95
C SER A 55 -2.74 33.89 6.87
N THR A 56 -1.65 33.81 6.13
CA THR A 56 -1.44 34.65 4.95
C THR A 56 -2.16 34.12 3.71
N GLU A 57 -2.38 32.81 3.68
CA GLU A 57 -2.98 32.11 2.54
C GLU A 57 -4.52 32.07 2.62
N TRP A 58 -5.08 32.10 3.85
CA TRP A 58 -6.51 31.98 4.11
C TRP A 58 -7.01 33.18 4.93
N PRO A 59 -7.38 34.30 4.29
CA PRO A 59 -7.93 35.44 4.97
C PRO A 59 -9.17 35.07 5.82
N GLY A 60 -9.24 35.58 7.05
CA GLY A 60 -10.33 35.22 7.99
C GLY A 60 -10.02 34.05 8.91
N TYR A 61 -8.90 33.37 8.71
CA TYR A 61 -8.43 32.28 9.58
C TYR A 61 -7.05 32.55 10.16
N ASP A 62 -6.77 31.89 11.27
CA ASP A 62 -5.43 31.74 11.83
C ASP A 62 -4.97 30.32 11.65
N MET A 63 -3.65 30.11 11.55
CA MET A 63 -3.05 28.79 11.55
C MET A 63 -2.68 28.37 12.98
N VAL A 64 -2.90 27.10 13.31
CA VAL A 64 -2.46 26.48 14.55
C VAL A 64 -1.85 25.12 14.26
N ALA A 65 -0.63 24.88 14.76
CA ALA A 65 0.00 23.58 14.71
C ALA A 65 -0.42 22.77 15.95
N VAL A 66 -0.75 21.51 15.75
CA VAL A 66 -1.04 20.56 16.83
C VAL A 66 -0.08 19.38 16.69
N ASN A 67 0.77 19.22 17.70
CA ASN A 67 1.66 18.07 17.80
C ASN A 67 0.98 16.91 18.51
N ILE A 68 1.07 15.73 17.92
CA ILE A 68 0.56 14.48 18.46
C ILE A 68 1.75 13.56 18.66
N ASP A 69 2.02 13.22 19.92
CA ASP A 69 3.12 12.36 20.31
C ASP A 69 2.60 11.06 20.93
N GLY A 70 2.74 9.98 20.18
CA GLY A 70 2.35 8.63 20.57
C GLY A 70 3.45 7.86 21.33
N GLY A 71 4.57 8.51 21.67
CA GLY A 71 5.74 7.85 22.28
C GLY A 71 6.61 7.12 21.24
N GLU A 72 7.73 6.56 21.69
CA GLU A 72 8.69 5.78 20.87
C GLU A 72 9.15 6.49 19.56
N GLY A 73 9.27 7.84 19.60
CA GLY A 73 9.67 8.62 18.45
C GLY A 73 8.56 8.84 17.40
N LYS A 74 7.32 8.47 17.67
CA LYS A 74 6.16 8.64 16.80
C LYS A 74 5.47 9.98 17.05
N SER A 75 6.17 11.09 16.80
CA SER A 75 5.60 12.45 16.92
C SER A 75 5.28 13.01 15.54
N LYS A 76 4.09 13.64 15.39
CA LYS A 76 3.64 14.22 14.14
C LYS A 76 2.93 15.55 14.35
N ASP A 77 3.28 16.54 13.52
CA ASP A 77 2.65 17.85 13.49
C ASP A 77 1.53 17.92 12.46
N TYR A 78 0.39 18.43 12.88
CA TYR A 78 -0.76 18.69 12.02
C TYR A 78 -1.06 20.18 11.99
N GLN A 79 -1.34 20.71 10.79
CA GLN A 79 -1.75 22.08 10.59
C GLN A 79 -3.27 22.18 10.52
N PHE A 80 -3.84 23.14 11.27
CA PHE A 80 -5.26 23.44 11.23
C PHE A 80 -5.46 24.93 10.98
N LEU A 81 -6.58 25.28 10.37
CA LEU A 81 -7.07 26.64 10.32
C LEU A 81 -8.13 26.84 11.42
N LEU A 82 -8.04 27.94 12.14
CA LEU A 82 -8.96 28.32 13.20
C LEU A 82 -9.63 29.63 12.81
N SER A 83 -10.97 29.67 12.81
CA SER A 83 -11.70 30.90 12.53
C SER A 83 -11.37 31.98 13.55
N LYS A 84 -11.50 33.26 13.17
CA LYS A 84 -11.19 34.40 14.06
C LYS A 84 -12.05 34.42 15.32
N ASP A 85 -13.29 33.94 15.23
CA ASP A 85 -14.21 33.81 16.37
C ASP A 85 -13.94 32.57 17.26
N ARG A 86 -12.95 31.73 16.89
CA ARG A 86 -12.54 30.50 17.61
C ARG A 86 -13.63 29.41 17.70
N ASN A 87 -14.60 29.43 16.81
CA ASN A 87 -15.73 28.49 16.82
C ASN A 87 -15.60 27.39 15.77
N THR A 88 -14.77 27.60 14.74
CA THR A 88 -14.59 26.65 13.64
C THR A 88 -13.12 26.29 13.48
N MET A 89 -12.83 25.00 13.42
CA MET A 89 -11.50 24.49 13.09
C MET A 89 -11.60 23.63 11.81
N LEU A 90 -10.70 23.89 10.86
CA LEU A 90 -10.60 23.16 9.60
C LEU A 90 -9.25 22.44 9.51
N ARG A 91 -9.25 21.23 9.00
CA ARG A 91 -8.05 20.54 8.56
C ARG A 91 -7.96 20.60 7.04
N LEU A 92 -6.84 21.10 6.52
CA LEU A 92 -6.60 21.12 5.08
C LEU A 92 -5.54 20.09 4.72
N THR A 93 -5.79 19.38 3.64
CA THR A 93 -4.79 18.53 2.98
C THR A 93 -4.42 19.21 1.67
N LYS A 94 -3.13 19.47 1.47
CA LYS A 94 -2.61 19.97 0.19
C LYS A 94 -2.21 18.79 -0.68
N PHE A 95 -2.69 18.78 -1.90
CA PHE A 95 -2.29 17.83 -2.93
C PHE A 95 -1.44 18.56 -3.97
N ASP A 96 -0.30 17.99 -4.30
CA ASP A 96 0.53 18.48 -5.40
C ASP A 96 -0.01 17.88 -6.72
N LEU A 97 -0.80 18.67 -7.43
CA LEU A 97 -1.41 18.23 -8.69
C LEU A 97 -0.42 18.10 -9.86
N THR A 98 0.86 18.47 -9.65
CA THR A 98 1.92 18.25 -10.64
C THR A 98 2.48 16.83 -10.59
N LYS A 99 2.14 16.07 -9.55
CA LYS A 99 2.55 14.67 -9.36
C LYS A 99 1.36 13.75 -9.51
N ASP A 100 1.58 12.65 -10.21
CA ASP A 100 0.63 11.56 -10.23
C ASP A 100 0.89 10.64 -9.02
N PRO A 101 -0.07 10.53 -8.07
CA PRO A 101 0.09 9.72 -6.87
C PRO A 101 0.23 8.23 -7.16
N TYR A 102 -0.34 7.75 -8.25
CA TYR A 102 -0.27 6.34 -8.64
C TYR A 102 1.12 5.99 -9.18
N THR A 103 1.70 6.85 -10.00
CA THR A 103 3.08 6.69 -10.47
C THR A 103 4.06 6.77 -9.30
N GLU A 104 3.86 7.70 -8.37
CA GLU A 104 4.70 7.80 -7.17
C GLU A 104 4.62 6.53 -6.32
N LEU A 105 3.42 5.95 -6.15
CA LEU A 105 3.24 4.72 -5.39
C LEU A 105 3.89 3.52 -6.08
N MET A 106 3.69 3.35 -7.39
CA MET A 106 4.31 2.28 -8.17
C MET A 106 5.84 2.34 -8.11
N SER A 107 6.43 3.53 -8.11
CA SER A 107 7.89 3.69 -8.02
C SER A 107 8.49 3.17 -6.71
N LYS A 108 7.68 2.99 -5.68
CA LYS A 108 8.08 2.41 -4.38
C LYS A 108 8.05 0.89 -4.36
N ILE A 109 7.46 0.26 -5.37
CA ILE A 109 7.34 -1.21 -5.43
C ILE A 109 8.49 -1.77 -6.28
N ASP A 110 9.42 -2.46 -5.64
CA ASP A 110 10.49 -3.17 -6.33
C ASP A 110 9.95 -4.48 -6.92
N LEU A 111 9.98 -4.58 -8.25
CA LEU A 111 9.56 -5.75 -9.00
C LEU A 111 10.75 -6.56 -9.54
N THR A 112 11.98 -6.19 -9.19
CA THR A 112 13.20 -6.82 -9.68
C THR A 112 13.21 -8.32 -9.35
N GLY A 113 13.41 -9.14 -10.38
CA GLY A 113 13.54 -10.59 -10.24
C GLY A 113 12.24 -11.31 -9.88
N ARG A 114 11.09 -10.61 -9.84
CA ARG A 114 9.80 -11.29 -9.59
C ARG A 114 9.31 -12.02 -10.85
N PRO A 115 8.72 -13.21 -10.70
CA PRO A 115 8.09 -13.90 -11.80
C PRO A 115 6.88 -13.11 -12.30
N THR A 116 6.73 -13.02 -13.63
CA THR A 116 5.65 -12.30 -14.27
C THR A 116 4.83 -13.19 -15.18
N ARG A 117 3.55 -12.87 -15.35
CA ARG A 117 2.61 -13.51 -16.25
C ARG A 117 1.93 -12.46 -17.12
N GLY A 118 1.58 -12.79 -18.37
CA GLY A 118 1.04 -11.83 -19.33
C GLY A 118 2.11 -11.15 -20.18
N ALA A 119 1.86 -9.93 -20.63
CA ALA A 119 2.76 -9.21 -21.53
C ALA A 119 3.93 -8.59 -20.75
N LYS A 120 5.13 -9.14 -20.92
CA LYS A 120 6.35 -8.56 -20.33
C LYS A 120 6.53 -7.10 -20.76
N SER A 121 6.88 -6.24 -19.81
CA SER A 121 7.06 -4.79 -20.04
C SER A 121 5.81 -4.08 -20.55
N ALA A 122 4.62 -4.59 -20.21
CA ALA A 122 3.36 -3.92 -20.49
C ALA A 122 3.32 -2.55 -19.80
N LYS A 123 2.58 -1.60 -20.40
CA LYS A 123 2.36 -0.29 -19.78
C LYS A 123 1.42 -0.34 -18.57
N VAL A 124 0.64 -1.41 -18.45
CA VAL A 124 -0.22 -1.66 -17.30
C VAL A 124 0.30 -2.88 -16.54
N VAL A 125 0.62 -2.65 -15.27
CA VAL A 125 1.15 -3.68 -14.37
C VAL A 125 0.18 -3.87 -13.22
N VAL A 126 -0.17 -5.13 -12.96
CA VAL A 126 -0.93 -5.57 -11.79
C VAL A 126 0.03 -6.21 -10.81
N VAL A 127 0.25 -5.59 -9.67
CA VAL A 127 1.02 -6.18 -8.57
C VAL A 127 0.05 -6.72 -7.55
N ASN A 128 0.10 -8.01 -7.25
CA ASN A 128 -0.70 -8.66 -6.21
C ASN A 128 0.20 -9.03 -5.03
N PHE A 129 -0.05 -8.45 -3.87
CA PHE A 129 0.50 -8.89 -2.60
C PHE A 129 -0.32 -10.08 -2.13
N ASP A 130 0.30 -11.24 -2.17
CA ASP A 130 -0.34 -12.53 -2.07
C ASP A 130 0.13 -13.34 -0.86
N ASP A 131 -0.75 -14.22 -0.40
CA ASP A 131 -0.50 -15.19 0.66
C ASP A 131 -1.08 -16.55 0.21
N PHE A 132 -0.22 -17.53 0.02
CA PHE A 132 -0.59 -18.86 -0.47
C PHE A 132 -1.57 -19.61 0.44
N GLU A 133 -1.60 -19.28 1.73
CA GLU A 133 -2.54 -19.89 2.68
C GLU A 133 -3.86 -19.13 2.79
N CYS A 134 -3.95 -17.89 2.30
CA CYS A 134 -5.13 -17.07 2.39
C CYS A 134 -6.25 -17.55 1.47
N PRO A 135 -7.48 -17.84 1.99
CA PRO A 135 -8.58 -18.29 1.15
C PRO A 135 -9.11 -17.20 0.21
N TYR A 136 -8.93 -15.92 0.56
CA TYR A 136 -9.30 -14.80 -0.31
C TYR A 136 -8.30 -14.63 -1.45
N CYS A 137 -7.01 -14.91 -1.21
CA CYS A 137 -5.99 -14.96 -2.27
C CYS A 137 -6.28 -16.08 -3.27
N SER A 138 -6.65 -17.26 -2.80
CA SER A 138 -7.06 -18.35 -3.70
C SER A 138 -8.23 -17.94 -4.62
N ARG A 139 -9.23 -17.23 -4.08
CA ARG A 139 -10.36 -16.74 -4.89
C ARG A 139 -9.93 -15.64 -5.86
N MET A 140 -9.05 -14.73 -5.43
CA MET A 140 -8.50 -13.68 -6.29
C MET A 140 -7.68 -14.29 -7.43
N HIS A 141 -6.83 -15.26 -7.13
CA HIS A 141 -6.06 -16.02 -8.11
C HIS A 141 -6.96 -16.66 -9.19
N GLN A 142 -8.04 -17.32 -8.76
CA GLN A 142 -9.04 -17.92 -9.67
C GLN A 142 -9.80 -16.87 -10.50
N THR A 143 -9.90 -15.63 -10.02
CA THR A 143 -10.50 -14.52 -10.76
C THR A 143 -9.51 -13.93 -11.76
N LEU A 144 -8.23 -13.77 -11.37
CA LEU A 144 -7.16 -13.27 -12.24
C LEU A 144 -6.82 -14.27 -13.34
N PHE A 145 -6.82 -15.58 -13.02
CA PHE A 145 -6.40 -16.65 -13.89
C PHE A 145 -7.43 -17.80 -13.91
N PRO A 146 -7.86 -18.26 -15.08
CA PRO A 146 -7.42 -17.89 -16.43
C PRO A 146 -8.17 -16.70 -17.05
N GLU A 147 -9.24 -16.18 -16.42
CA GLU A 147 -10.22 -15.31 -17.09
C GLU A 147 -9.63 -13.94 -17.46
N LEU A 148 -9.11 -13.17 -16.49
CA LEU A 148 -8.51 -11.87 -16.79
C LEU A 148 -7.20 -11.99 -17.56
N LEU A 149 -6.40 -13.00 -17.31
CA LEU A 149 -5.21 -13.27 -18.12
C LEU A 149 -5.57 -13.50 -19.59
N LYS A 150 -6.66 -14.22 -19.88
CA LYS A 150 -7.13 -14.44 -21.25
C LYS A 150 -7.60 -13.15 -21.92
N GLU A 151 -8.25 -12.25 -21.17
CA GLU A 151 -8.78 -10.99 -21.70
C GLU A 151 -7.70 -9.92 -21.88
N TYR A 152 -6.72 -9.88 -21.00
CA TYR A 152 -5.76 -8.77 -20.86
C TYR A 152 -4.30 -9.16 -21.01
N GLY A 153 -3.98 -10.46 -21.06
CA GLY A 153 -2.60 -10.96 -20.97
C GLY A 153 -1.69 -10.57 -22.15
N ASP A 154 -2.22 -9.99 -23.22
CA ASP A 154 -1.45 -9.42 -24.33
C ASP A 154 -1.04 -7.96 -24.10
N ARG A 155 -1.53 -7.29 -23.05
CA ARG A 155 -1.35 -5.86 -22.76
C ARG A 155 -1.19 -5.49 -21.30
N VAL A 156 -1.29 -6.48 -20.41
CA VAL A 156 -1.12 -6.31 -18.96
C VAL A 156 -0.08 -7.31 -18.46
N GLU A 157 0.78 -6.85 -17.56
CA GLU A 157 1.74 -7.67 -16.84
C GLU A 157 1.24 -7.93 -15.43
N PHE A 158 1.19 -9.20 -15.01
CA PHE A 158 0.80 -9.62 -13.66
C PHE A 158 2.04 -10.04 -12.89
N VAL A 159 2.20 -9.51 -11.70
CA VAL A 159 3.34 -9.77 -10.81
C VAL A 159 2.85 -10.10 -9.41
N TYR A 160 3.38 -11.17 -8.81
CA TYR A 160 3.09 -11.50 -7.43
C TYR A 160 4.23 -11.05 -6.51
N LYS A 161 3.82 -10.49 -5.36
CA LYS A 161 4.67 -10.11 -4.23
C LYS A 161 4.25 -10.92 -3.01
N ASP A 162 5.22 -11.41 -2.25
CA ASP A 162 4.96 -12.20 -1.06
C ASP A 162 4.50 -11.30 0.09
N TYR A 163 3.35 -11.62 0.68
CA TYR A 163 2.86 -10.96 1.89
C TYR A 163 2.14 -11.95 2.82
N PRO A 164 2.84 -12.99 3.31
CA PRO A 164 2.27 -13.99 4.18
C PRO A 164 1.85 -13.40 5.54
N LEU A 165 0.62 -13.65 5.96
CA LEU A 165 0.06 -13.25 7.25
C LEU A 165 0.37 -14.31 8.32
N ALA A 166 1.66 -14.45 8.66
CA ALA A 166 2.18 -15.55 9.47
C ALA A 166 1.53 -15.72 10.85
N GLU A 167 0.91 -14.68 11.40
CA GLU A 167 0.20 -14.75 12.68
C GLU A 167 -1.07 -15.62 12.61
N ILE A 168 -1.68 -15.72 11.44
CA ILE A 168 -2.93 -16.48 11.22
C ILE A 168 -2.79 -17.58 10.17
N HIS A 169 -1.71 -17.57 9.38
CA HIS A 169 -1.42 -18.49 8.30
C HIS A 169 -0.06 -19.19 8.54
N PRO A 170 -0.06 -20.32 9.28
CA PRO A 170 1.17 -20.90 9.83
C PRO A 170 2.14 -21.48 8.80
N TRP A 171 1.70 -21.80 7.57
CA TRP A 171 2.59 -22.31 6.53
C TRP A 171 2.83 -21.33 5.37
N ALA A 172 2.26 -20.13 5.44
CA ALA A 172 2.32 -19.16 4.34
C ALA A 172 3.75 -18.69 4.03
N ILE A 173 4.60 -18.45 5.05
CA ILE A 173 6.02 -18.09 4.83
C ILE A 173 6.76 -19.22 4.13
N HIS A 174 6.59 -20.46 4.60
CA HIS A 174 7.24 -21.62 4.00
C HIS A 174 6.87 -21.76 2.51
N ALA A 175 5.59 -21.66 2.18
CA ALA A 175 5.12 -21.72 0.80
C ALA A 175 5.69 -20.58 -0.06
N ALA A 176 5.81 -19.36 0.48
CA ALA A 176 6.41 -18.23 -0.23
C ALA A 176 7.91 -18.46 -0.51
N VAL A 177 8.65 -19.02 0.45
CA VAL A 177 10.06 -19.39 0.25
C VAL A 177 10.19 -20.48 -0.82
N ASP A 178 9.37 -21.51 -0.75
CA ASP A 178 9.36 -22.61 -1.73
C ASP A 178 9.07 -22.11 -3.14
N ALA A 179 8.06 -21.25 -3.29
CA ALA A 179 7.75 -20.61 -4.57
C ALA A 179 8.94 -19.77 -5.10
N ASN A 180 9.61 -19.03 -4.23
CA ASN A 180 10.80 -18.24 -4.61
C ASN A 180 11.99 -19.16 -5.00
N CYS A 181 12.12 -20.34 -4.38
CA CYS A 181 13.12 -21.34 -4.78
C CYS A 181 12.88 -21.84 -6.22
N LEU A 182 11.63 -22.08 -6.60
CA LEU A 182 11.26 -22.40 -7.98
C LEU A 182 11.56 -21.23 -8.92
N ALA A 183 11.10 -20.02 -8.57
CA ALA A 183 11.32 -18.83 -9.39
C ALA A 183 12.79 -18.55 -9.70
N ALA A 184 13.69 -18.92 -8.78
CA ALA A 184 15.14 -18.74 -8.95
C ALA A 184 15.73 -19.55 -10.10
N GLN A 185 15.09 -20.65 -10.51
CA GLN A 185 15.50 -21.48 -11.62
C GLN A 185 14.58 -21.33 -12.84
N ASN A 186 13.26 -21.31 -12.61
CA ASN A 186 12.27 -21.20 -13.69
C ASN A 186 11.02 -20.42 -13.24
N PRO A 187 10.75 -19.23 -13.79
CA PRO A 187 9.53 -18.47 -13.47
C PRO A 187 8.22 -19.22 -13.75
N ASP A 188 8.20 -20.12 -14.74
CA ASP A 188 6.99 -20.89 -15.05
C ASP A 188 6.70 -21.95 -13.96
N ALA A 189 7.73 -22.49 -13.33
CA ALA A 189 7.58 -23.39 -12.19
C ALA A 189 6.96 -22.69 -10.98
N TYR A 190 7.33 -21.44 -10.73
CA TYR A 190 6.68 -20.58 -9.72
C TYR A 190 5.17 -20.46 -9.99
N TRP A 191 4.79 -20.15 -11.23
CA TRP A 191 3.39 -19.97 -11.58
C TRP A 191 2.58 -21.27 -11.52
N ASP A 192 3.17 -22.39 -11.93
CA ASP A 192 2.53 -23.69 -11.80
C ASP A 192 2.34 -24.07 -10.33
N PHE A 193 3.30 -23.74 -9.46
CA PHE A 193 3.15 -23.89 -8.01
C PHE A 193 2.04 -22.99 -7.47
N ALA A 194 1.99 -21.73 -7.86
CA ALA A 194 0.95 -20.78 -7.44
C ALA A 194 -0.44 -21.26 -7.85
N ASP A 195 -0.60 -21.67 -9.12
CA ASP A 195 -1.84 -22.24 -9.64
C ASP A 195 -2.27 -23.47 -8.82
N TYR A 196 -1.32 -24.35 -8.54
CA TYR A 196 -1.58 -25.58 -7.81
C TYR A 196 -2.02 -25.32 -6.37
N ILE A 197 -1.26 -24.54 -5.63
CA ILE A 197 -1.54 -24.26 -4.21
C ILE A 197 -2.89 -23.53 -4.06
N HIS A 198 -3.15 -22.49 -4.86
CA HIS A 198 -4.41 -21.77 -4.79
C HIS A 198 -5.63 -22.62 -5.19
N ALA A 199 -5.45 -23.64 -6.02
CA ALA A 199 -6.51 -24.58 -6.37
C ALA A 199 -6.69 -25.71 -5.34
N ASN A 200 -5.59 -26.16 -4.71
CA ASN A 200 -5.55 -27.40 -3.92
C ASN A 200 -5.12 -27.17 -2.46
N LYS A 201 -5.28 -25.97 -1.92
CA LYS A 201 -4.89 -25.60 -0.55
C LYS A 201 -5.31 -26.62 0.52
N ARG A 202 -6.48 -27.25 0.35
CA ARG A 202 -7.00 -28.28 1.26
C ARG A 202 -6.11 -29.51 1.37
N GLU A 203 -5.26 -29.79 0.39
CA GLU A 203 -4.31 -30.89 0.44
C GLU A 203 -3.26 -30.65 1.52
N VAL A 204 -2.78 -29.43 1.64
CA VAL A 204 -1.85 -29.02 2.71
C VAL A 204 -2.58 -28.87 4.05
N ASP A 205 -3.72 -28.19 4.09
CA ASP A 205 -4.50 -27.98 5.30
C ASP A 205 -5.00 -29.28 5.95
N GLY A 206 -5.25 -30.30 5.14
CA GLY A 206 -5.73 -31.62 5.58
C GLY A 206 -4.71 -32.46 6.32
N GLU A 207 -3.43 -32.10 6.26
CA GLU A 207 -2.38 -32.79 6.98
C GLU A 207 -2.50 -32.65 8.49
N ALA A 208 -2.28 -33.77 9.20
CA ALA A 208 -2.60 -33.89 10.62
C ALA A 208 -1.73 -33.05 11.55
N THR A 209 -0.51 -32.71 11.14
CA THR A 209 0.45 -31.96 11.97
C THR A 209 1.05 -30.78 11.18
N PRO A 210 1.52 -29.73 11.89
CA PRO A 210 2.24 -28.64 11.23
C PRO A 210 3.45 -29.12 10.41
N GLY A 211 4.23 -30.07 10.93
CA GLY A 211 5.37 -30.64 10.21
C GLY A 211 4.98 -31.42 8.95
N ALA A 212 3.85 -32.14 8.97
CA ALA A 212 3.35 -32.82 7.80
C ALA A 212 2.89 -31.85 6.71
N ARG A 213 2.31 -30.70 7.08
CA ARG A 213 1.94 -29.63 6.14
C ARG A 213 3.15 -29.07 5.41
N LEU A 214 4.25 -28.80 6.13
CA LEU A 214 5.48 -28.31 5.52
C LEU A 214 6.09 -29.37 4.59
N GLN A 215 6.09 -30.62 4.99
CA GLN A 215 6.55 -31.73 4.12
C GLN A 215 5.69 -31.90 2.86
N ALA A 216 4.38 -31.68 2.96
CA ALA A 216 3.49 -31.68 1.80
C ALA A 216 3.84 -30.54 0.83
N LEU A 217 4.12 -29.34 1.34
CA LEU A 217 4.60 -28.19 0.54
C LEU A 217 5.91 -28.53 -0.16
N ASP A 218 6.93 -28.99 0.58
CA ASP A 218 8.22 -29.39 0.02
C ASP A 218 8.04 -30.42 -1.13
N LYS A 219 7.17 -31.42 -0.93
CA LYS A 219 6.88 -32.41 -1.95
C LYS A 219 6.23 -31.81 -3.18
N ILE A 220 5.25 -30.93 -3.02
CA ILE A 220 4.60 -30.21 -4.13
C ILE A 220 5.64 -29.39 -4.88
N THR A 221 6.50 -28.66 -4.17
CA THR A 221 7.58 -27.84 -4.73
C THR A 221 8.55 -28.69 -5.57
N MET A 222 8.99 -29.81 -5.04
CA MET A 222 9.88 -30.75 -5.79
C MET A 222 9.20 -31.30 -7.04
N LEU A 223 7.90 -31.60 -6.98
CA LEU A 223 7.13 -32.06 -8.15
C LEU A 223 7.02 -30.99 -9.23
N GLN A 224 6.79 -29.73 -8.86
CA GLN A 224 6.76 -28.62 -9.82
C GLN A 224 8.15 -28.39 -10.44
N GLY A 225 9.21 -28.39 -9.65
CA GLY A 225 10.58 -28.29 -10.17
C GLY A 225 10.93 -29.43 -11.14
N GLN A 226 10.54 -30.68 -10.83
CA GLN A 226 10.72 -31.81 -11.71
C GLN A 226 9.97 -31.65 -13.05
N LYS A 227 8.73 -31.17 -13.01
CA LYS A 227 7.91 -30.90 -14.20
C LYS A 227 8.59 -29.88 -15.14
N HIS A 228 9.31 -28.92 -14.59
CA HIS A 228 10.04 -27.88 -15.32
C HIS A 228 11.53 -28.21 -15.57
N ASN A 229 11.97 -29.45 -15.29
CA ASN A 229 13.36 -29.94 -15.46
C ASN A 229 14.39 -29.05 -14.68
N GLU A 230 14.02 -28.58 -13.51
CA GLU A 230 14.94 -27.84 -12.64
C GLU A 230 16.02 -28.75 -12.05
N ASP A 231 17.14 -28.15 -11.64
CA ASP A 231 18.18 -28.84 -10.90
C ASP A 231 17.66 -29.26 -9.51
N ALA A 232 17.32 -30.52 -9.35
CA ALA A 232 16.72 -31.05 -8.14
C ALA A 232 17.60 -30.85 -6.89
N ALA A 233 18.93 -30.88 -7.02
CA ALA A 233 19.85 -30.72 -5.90
C ALA A 233 19.87 -29.26 -5.44
N LYS A 234 19.85 -28.30 -6.36
CA LYS A 234 19.74 -26.86 -6.06
C LYS A 234 18.40 -26.53 -5.44
N LEU A 235 17.31 -27.05 -6.02
CA LEU A 235 15.96 -26.83 -5.48
C LEU A 235 15.85 -27.38 -4.07
N GLN A 236 16.26 -28.62 -3.83
CA GLN A 236 16.25 -29.23 -2.50
C GLN A 236 17.09 -28.45 -1.48
N ALA A 237 18.26 -27.95 -1.87
CA ALA A 237 19.10 -27.14 -1.00
C ALA A 237 18.42 -25.82 -0.62
N CYS A 238 17.76 -25.16 -1.58
CA CYS A 238 17.02 -23.93 -1.36
C CYS A 238 15.82 -24.17 -0.42
N VAL A 239 14.95 -25.13 -0.73
CA VAL A 239 13.80 -25.52 0.09
C VAL A 239 14.24 -25.88 1.52
N LYS A 240 15.30 -26.66 1.68
CA LYS A 240 15.83 -27.01 3.00
C LYS A 240 16.39 -25.81 3.78
N ALA A 241 16.94 -24.82 3.10
CA ALA A 241 17.52 -23.64 3.75
C ALA A 241 16.45 -22.74 4.36
N GLN A 242 15.26 -22.69 3.78
CA GLN A 242 14.15 -21.82 4.20
C GLN A 242 14.59 -20.38 4.50
N ASP A 243 15.34 -19.78 3.57
CA ASP A 243 15.78 -18.39 3.70
C ASP A 243 14.62 -17.43 3.45
N GLU A 244 14.10 -16.85 4.52
CA GLU A 244 12.97 -15.92 4.50
C GLU A 244 13.35 -14.49 4.09
N THR A 245 14.62 -14.20 3.81
CA THR A 245 15.13 -12.83 3.61
C THR A 245 14.34 -12.07 2.55
N ALA A 246 14.11 -12.69 1.40
CA ALA A 246 13.36 -12.09 0.29
C ALA A 246 11.87 -11.92 0.61
N VAL A 247 11.25 -12.90 1.26
CA VAL A 247 9.85 -12.85 1.70
C VAL A 247 9.65 -11.71 2.69
N ARG A 248 10.48 -11.62 3.71
CA ARG A 248 10.42 -10.56 4.72
C ARG A 248 10.70 -9.17 4.13
N ALA A 249 11.57 -9.06 3.14
CA ALA A 249 11.81 -7.81 2.42
C ALA A 249 10.55 -7.37 1.64
N SER A 250 9.86 -8.32 1.00
CA SER A 250 8.60 -8.07 0.31
C SER A 250 7.49 -7.61 1.27
N MET A 251 7.38 -8.26 2.44
CA MET A 251 6.43 -7.87 3.50
C MET A 251 6.68 -6.43 3.96
N ARG A 252 7.93 -6.08 4.32
CA ARG A 252 8.27 -4.71 4.72
C ARG A 252 7.92 -3.68 3.66
N GLN A 253 8.20 -3.99 2.40
CA GLN A 253 7.82 -3.11 1.29
C GLN A 253 6.30 -2.93 1.21
N GLY A 254 5.52 -4.00 1.42
CA GLY A 254 4.07 -3.93 1.53
C GLY A 254 3.63 -3.01 2.68
N ASP A 255 4.22 -3.19 3.88
CA ASP A 255 3.93 -2.35 5.05
C ASP A 255 4.18 -0.86 4.76
N ASP A 256 5.31 -0.52 4.13
CA ASP A 256 5.72 0.84 3.78
C ASP A 256 4.75 1.55 2.82
N ILE A 257 4.02 0.78 2.01
CA ILE A 257 3.00 1.30 1.07
C ILE A 257 1.56 1.05 1.55
N GLY A 258 1.41 0.61 2.81
CA GLY A 258 0.12 0.47 3.48
C GLY A 258 -0.67 -0.79 3.10
N VAL A 259 0.01 -1.87 2.70
CA VAL A 259 -0.59 -3.21 2.65
C VAL A 259 -0.76 -3.70 4.09
N ASN A 260 -1.94 -4.15 4.46
CA ASN A 260 -2.26 -4.64 5.80
C ASN A 260 -3.17 -5.88 5.78
N ALA A 261 -3.51 -6.36 4.61
CA ALA A 261 -4.32 -7.55 4.37
C ALA A 261 -4.00 -8.15 3.01
N THR A 262 -4.42 -9.40 2.79
CA THR A 262 -4.29 -10.07 1.50
C THR A 262 -5.63 -10.62 1.00
N PRO A 263 -5.86 -10.63 -0.31
CA PRO A 263 -5.02 -10.02 -1.33
C PRO A 263 -5.08 -8.49 -1.31
N THR A 264 -3.99 -7.81 -1.68
CA THR A 264 -3.99 -6.37 -2.01
C THR A 264 -3.35 -6.20 -3.37
N LEU A 265 -4.09 -5.57 -4.30
CA LEU A 265 -3.61 -5.33 -5.65
C LEU A 265 -3.24 -3.85 -5.84
N PHE A 266 -2.25 -3.62 -6.69
CA PHE A 266 -1.93 -2.31 -7.25
C PHE A 266 -2.01 -2.40 -8.78
N ILE A 267 -2.94 -1.69 -9.39
CA ILE A 267 -3.08 -1.61 -10.86
C ILE A 267 -2.53 -0.26 -11.28
N ASN A 268 -1.31 -0.23 -11.81
CA ASN A 268 -0.56 1.01 -12.08
C ASN A 268 -0.58 1.99 -10.89
N GLY A 269 -0.53 1.47 -9.65
CA GLY A 269 -0.53 2.28 -8.42
C GLY A 269 -1.91 2.52 -7.81
N GLN A 270 -2.99 2.28 -8.52
CA GLN A 270 -4.32 2.29 -7.91
C GLN A 270 -4.48 1.06 -7.01
N LYS A 271 -4.59 1.30 -5.71
CA LYS A 271 -4.71 0.25 -4.69
C LYS A 271 -6.13 -0.30 -4.64
N ILE A 272 -6.22 -1.62 -4.54
CA ILE A 272 -7.48 -2.37 -4.34
C ILE A 272 -7.24 -3.32 -3.17
N ASP A 273 -7.99 -3.14 -2.09
CA ASP A 273 -7.87 -3.95 -0.88
C ASP A 273 -8.89 -5.09 -0.89
N GLY A 274 -8.40 -6.31 -0.63
CA GLY A 274 -9.24 -7.49 -0.47
C GLY A 274 -9.79 -8.07 -1.79
N LEU A 275 -10.75 -8.98 -1.65
CA LEU A 275 -11.41 -9.61 -2.78
C LEU A 275 -12.51 -8.70 -3.32
N VAL A 276 -12.39 -8.32 -4.59
CA VAL A 276 -13.39 -7.53 -5.33
C VAL A 276 -13.99 -8.34 -6.47
N SER A 277 -15.06 -7.83 -7.08
CA SER A 277 -15.71 -8.50 -8.21
C SER A 277 -14.84 -8.42 -9.47
N ILE A 278 -15.00 -9.40 -10.37
CA ILE A 278 -14.34 -9.37 -11.68
C ILE A 278 -14.74 -8.14 -12.51
N GLN A 279 -15.97 -7.65 -12.34
CA GLN A 279 -16.44 -6.44 -13.00
C GLN A 279 -15.67 -5.20 -12.54
N GLU A 280 -15.37 -5.10 -11.26
CA GLU A 280 -14.58 -4.01 -10.69
C GLU A 280 -13.12 -4.09 -11.18
N LEU A 281 -12.52 -5.28 -11.20
CA LEU A 281 -11.18 -5.48 -11.77
C LEU A 281 -11.13 -5.08 -13.24
N ARG A 282 -12.14 -5.49 -14.02
CA ARG A 282 -12.25 -5.09 -15.44
C ARG A 282 -12.36 -3.57 -15.60
N ALA A 283 -13.20 -2.93 -14.82
CA ALA A 283 -13.35 -1.47 -14.86
C ALA A 283 -12.04 -0.74 -14.55
N THR A 284 -11.31 -1.21 -13.54
CA THR A 284 -10.02 -0.62 -13.14
C THR A 284 -8.94 -0.88 -14.20
N LEU A 285 -8.86 -2.10 -14.76
CA LEU A 285 -7.92 -2.43 -15.83
C LEU A 285 -8.21 -1.63 -17.11
N ASP A 286 -9.48 -1.48 -17.47
CA ASP A 286 -9.90 -0.67 -18.64
C ASP A 286 -9.53 0.80 -18.46
N SER A 287 -9.68 1.34 -17.24
CA SER A 287 -9.24 2.71 -16.92
C SER A 287 -7.72 2.83 -17.04
N ALA A 288 -6.96 1.92 -16.42
CA ALA A 288 -5.51 1.94 -16.47
C ALA A 288 -4.98 1.82 -17.92
N LEU A 289 -5.61 1.00 -18.75
CA LEU A 289 -5.25 0.90 -20.17
C LEU A 289 -5.51 2.21 -20.92
N LYS A 290 -6.66 2.86 -20.70
CA LYS A 290 -6.97 4.16 -21.31
C LYS A 290 -5.97 5.24 -20.88
N ASP A 291 -5.64 5.31 -19.59
CA ASP A 291 -4.69 6.26 -19.05
C ASP A 291 -3.27 6.04 -19.62
N ALA A 292 -2.93 4.77 -19.90
CA ALA A 292 -1.68 4.38 -20.54
C ALA A 292 -1.69 4.52 -22.08
N GLY A 293 -2.81 5.00 -22.68
CA GLY A 293 -2.99 5.12 -24.13
C GLY A 293 -3.02 3.76 -24.85
N GLN A 294 -3.54 2.72 -24.17
CA GLN A 294 -3.65 1.36 -24.71
C GLN A 294 -5.10 1.02 -25.06
N PRO A 295 -5.33 0.16 -26.07
CA PRO A 295 -6.67 -0.27 -26.43
C PRO A 295 -7.25 -1.17 -25.32
N VAL A 296 -8.52 -0.95 -25.00
CA VAL A 296 -9.30 -1.80 -24.09
C VAL A 296 -9.78 -3.05 -24.84
N PRO A 297 -9.80 -4.23 -24.18
CA PRO A 297 -10.37 -5.43 -24.81
C PRO A 297 -11.81 -5.24 -25.27
N THR A 298 -12.11 -5.67 -26.50
CA THR A 298 -13.49 -5.69 -26.98
C THR A 298 -14.21 -6.88 -26.36
N ARG A 299 -15.21 -6.61 -25.52
CA ARG A 299 -16.10 -7.64 -24.99
C ARG A 299 -17.39 -7.63 -25.79
N THR A 300 -17.73 -8.76 -26.40
CA THR A 300 -19.11 -8.95 -26.86
C THR A 300 -20.00 -8.95 -25.63
N ALA A 301 -21.00 -8.08 -25.59
CA ALA A 301 -21.97 -8.02 -24.51
C ALA A 301 -22.53 -9.44 -24.29
N SER A 302 -22.14 -10.07 -23.18
CA SER A 302 -22.75 -11.32 -22.74
C SER A 302 -24.23 -10.99 -22.52
N SER A 303 -25.10 -11.69 -23.21
CA SER A 303 -26.55 -11.57 -23.14
C SER A 303 -26.99 -11.39 -21.70
N SER A 304 -27.64 -10.25 -21.42
CA SER A 304 -28.35 -9.97 -20.19
C SER A 304 -29.11 -11.22 -19.73
N LEU A 305 -28.84 -11.66 -18.51
CA LEU A 305 -29.72 -12.61 -17.82
C LEU A 305 -31.15 -12.07 -17.88
N PRO A 306 -32.14 -12.89 -18.25
CA PRO A 306 -33.53 -12.44 -18.23
C PRO A 306 -33.89 -12.05 -16.80
N ALA A 307 -34.44 -10.85 -16.65
CA ALA A 307 -35.04 -10.39 -15.41
C ALA A 307 -36.04 -11.45 -14.94
N SER A 308 -35.78 -12.07 -13.79
CA SER A 308 -36.76 -12.91 -13.14
C SER A 308 -37.97 -12.06 -12.75
N LYS A 309 -39.15 -12.42 -13.29
CA LYS A 309 -40.43 -11.87 -12.88
C LYS A 309 -40.77 -12.31 -11.46
#